data_733481bb33e34e30cc0b5dd347f55f1c
#
_entry.id   733481bb33e34e30cc0b5dd347f55f1c
#
_cell.length_a   1.000
_cell.length_b   1.000
_cell.length_c   1.000
_cell.angle_alpha   90.00
_cell.angle_beta   90.00
_cell.angle_gamma   90.00
#
_symmetry.space_group_name_H-M   'P 1'
#
loop_
_entity.id
_entity.type
_entity.pdbx_description
1 polymer ?
#
loop_
_entity_poly.entity_id
_entity_poly.type
_entity_poly.pdbx_seq_one_letter_code
_entity_poly.pdbx_strand_id
1 'polypeptide(L)'
;MISSPHARAEVSVVIDLHTLRSGLHEHSVIRTGHEAELPLETIRRMACEAEIIPVVLNSKGVVIDIGRASRLATRYQRKAIEAMYSHCAIPDCKVPIAQCQPHHISYWRDDGPTDMNNLVPLCPHHHRNVHEGNWRLMLSLPNRILTVTYPDGHVSNASPTNSKPQERIPHE
;
A
#
# COMPACT_ATOMS: atom_id res chain seq x y z
N MET A 1 -18.30 -16.64 -32.50
CA MET A 1 -18.18 -17.00 -31.06
C MET A 1 -16.97 -16.24 -30.48
N ILE A 2 -17.24 -15.18 -29.73
CA ILE A 2 -16.19 -14.39 -29.10
C ILE A 2 -15.93 -15.09 -27.76
N SER A 3 -14.79 -15.78 -27.62
CA SER A 3 -14.38 -16.35 -26.36
C SER A 3 -14.06 -15.19 -25.40
N SER A 4 -14.84 -15.04 -24.33
CA SER A 4 -14.52 -14.14 -23.23
C SER A 4 -13.13 -14.49 -22.71
N PRO A 5 -12.23 -13.53 -22.53
CA PRO A 5 -10.97 -13.82 -21.85
C PRO A 5 -11.31 -14.31 -20.45
N HIS A 6 -10.91 -15.53 -20.14
CA HIS A 6 -11.02 -16.06 -18.78
C HIS A 6 -10.32 -15.07 -17.84
N ALA A 7 -11.10 -14.42 -16.99
CA ALA A 7 -10.53 -13.60 -15.92
C ALA A 7 -9.69 -14.52 -15.06
N ARG A 8 -8.35 -14.37 -15.13
CA ARG A 8 -7.44 -15.10 -14.22
C ARG A 8 -7.75 -14.63 -12.82
N ALA A 9 -8.03 -15.57 -11.92
CA ALA A 9 -8.17 -15.25 -10.52
C ALA A 9 -6.84 -14.65 -10.03
N GLU A 10 -6.90 -13.44 -9.47
CA GLU A 10 -5.75 -12.76 -8.90
C GLU A 10 -5.80 -12.90 -7.39
N VAL A 11 -4.78 -13.51 -6.81
CA VAL A 11 -4.63 -13.64 -5.35
C VAL A 11 -3.43 -12.79 -4.94
N SER A 12 -3.66 -11.82 -4.06
CA SER A 12 -2.61 -11.01 -3.48
C SER A 12 -2.25 -11.56 -2.11
N VAL A 13 -0.98 -11.93 -1.94
CA VAL A 13 -0.44 -12.41 -0.67
C VAL A 13 0.78 -11.57 -0.30
N VAL A 14 0.77 -10.99 0.90
CA VAL A 14 1.94 -10.34 1.49
C VAL A 14 2.61 -11.36 2.40
N ILE A 15 3.84 -11.72 2.07
CA ILE A 15 4.65 -12.65 2.86
C ILE A 15 6.07 -12.11 2.95
N ASP A 16 6.71 -12.20 4.11
CA ASP A 16 8.12 -11.86 4.20
C ASP A 16 9.00 -12.94 3.54
N LEU A 17 10.13 -12.50 2.98
CA LEU A 17 11.01 -13.36 2.20
C LEU A 17 11.60 -14.52 3.01
N HIS A 18 11.88 -14.30 4.29
CA HIS A 18 12.43 -15.34 5.15
C HIS A 18 11.40 -16.44 5.38
N THR A 19 10.14 -16.08 5.69
CA THR A 19 9.04 -17.05 5.84
C THR A 19 8.81 -17.85 4.56
N LEU A 20 8.82 -17.20 3.41
CA LEU A 20 8.61 -17.88 2.12
C LEU A 20 9.72 -18.93 1.85
N ARG A 21 10.98 -18.62 2.15
CA ARG A 21 12.14 -19.49 1.88
C ARG A 21 12.37 -20.55 2.95
N SER A 22 12.30 -20.15 4.22
CA SER A 22 12.81 -20.96 5.34
C SER A 22 11.72 -21.50 6.27
N GLY A 23 10.47 -21.03 6.16
CA GLY A 23 9.36 -21.44 7.00
C GLY A 23 8.98 -20.39 8.07
N LEU A 24 7.98 -20.74 8.87
CA LEU A 24 7.44 -19.86 9.90
C LEU A 24 8.49 -19.57 11.00
N HIS A 25 8.51 -18.31 11.46
CA HIS A 25 9.33 -17.84 12.56
C HIS A 25 8.55 -16.80 13.40
N GLU A 26 9.08 -16.37 14.53
CA GLU A 26 8.42 -15.46 15.47
C GLU A 26 7.89 -14.15 14.82
N HIS A 27 8.58 -13.67 13.80
CA HIS A 27 8.23 -12.42 13.12
C HIS A 27 7.62 -12.63 11.74
N SER A 28 7.13 -13.84 11.44
CA SER A 28 6.50 -14.15 10.15
C SER A 28 5.31 -13.25 9.86
N VAL A 29 5.25 -12.77 8.62
CA VAL A 29 4.13 -11.98 8.11
C VAL A 29 3.50 -12.75 6.96
N ILE A 30 2.25 -13.16 7.12
CA ILE A 30 1.41 -13.71 6.05
C ILE A 30 0.07 -13.00 6.10
N ARG A 31 -0.29 -12.31 5.02
CA ARG A 31 -1.58 -11.62 4.88
C ARG A 31 -2.14 -11.80 3.49
N THR A 32 -3.43 -12.03 3.40
CA THR A 32 -4.17 -12.07 2.14
C THR A 32 -5.08 -10.86 2.04
N GLY A 33 -5.45 -10.47 0.82
CA GLY A 33 -6.32 -9.31 0.58
C GLY A 33 -7.75 -9.45 1.14
N HIS A 34 -8.14 -10.65 1.59
CA HIS A 34 -9.48 -10.95 2.10
C HIS A 34 -9.46 -11.54 3.52
N GLU A 35 -8.42 -11.29 4.30
CA GLU A 35 -8.24 -11.82 5.67
C GLU A 35 -8.32 -13.36 5.76
N ALA A 36 -8.20 -14.05 4.62
CA ALA A 36 -8.18 -15.51 4.60
C ALA A 36 -6.82 -16.02 5.07
N GLU A 37 -6.82 -16.90 6.04
CA GLU A 37 -5.62 -17.64 6.45
C GLU A 37 -5.29 -18.70 5.39
N LEU A 38 -4.15 -18.56 4.73
CA LEU A 38 -3.63 -19.53 3.79
C LEU A 38 -2.44 -20.26 4.42
N PRO A 39 -2.43 -21.61 4.42
CA PRO A 39 -1.27 -22.37 4.83
C PRO A 39 -0.05 -22.02 3.97
N LEU A 40 1.14 -21.95 4.58
CA LEU A 40 2.39 -21.58 3.90
C LEU A 40 2.67 -22.47 2.67
N GLU A 41 2.39 -23.77 2.76
CA GLU A 41 2.59 -24.70 1.65
C GLU A 41 1.64 -24.42 0.46
N THR A 42 0.44 -23.92 0.74
CA THR A 42 -0.48 -23.46 -0.30
C THR A 42 0.07 -22.24 -1.01
N ILE A 43 0.63 -21.27 -0.27
CA ILE A 43 1.27 -20.08 -0.83
C ILE A 43 2.48 -20.47 -1.69
N ARG A 44 3.33 -21.38 -1.21
CA ARG A 44 4.49 -21.88 -1.96
C ARG A 44 4.09 -22.58 -3.25
N ARG A 45 3.06 -23.41 -3.22
CA ARG A 45 2.53 -24.07 -4.42
C ARG A 45 1.99 -23.06 -5.42
N MET A 46 1.20 -22.07 -4.96
CA MET A 46 0.68 -21.01 -5.83
C MET A 46 1.81 -20.18 -6.44
N ALA A 47 2.86 -19.89 -5.69
CA ALA A 47 4.02 -19.16 -6.17
C ALA A 47 4.81 -19.91 -7.27
N CYS A 48 4.76 -21.24 -7.32
CA CYS A 48 5.41 -22.01 -8.38
C CYS A 48 4.73 -21.89 -9.75
N GLU A 49 3.42 -21.56 -9.78
CA GLU A 49 2.61 -21.51 -11.01
C GLU A 49 2.18 -20.08 -11.36
N ALA A 50 2.39 -19.11 -10.47
CA ALA A 50 1.93 -17.73 -10.61
C ALA A 50 3.03 -16.80 -11.15
N GLU A 51 2.60 -15.73 -11.83
CA GLU A 51 3.47 -14.59 -12.08
C GLU A 51 3.74 -13.89 -10.73
N ILE A 52 4.95 -14.05 -10.20
CA ILE A 52 5.36 -13.40 -8.95
C ILE A 52 5.77 -11.97 -9.25
N ILE A 53 5.05 -11.01 -8.67
CA ILE A 53 5.42 -9.59 -8.68
C ILE A 53 6.15 -9.32 -7.36
N PRO A 54 7.49 -9.23 -7.35
CA PRO A 54 8.22 -8.95 -6.14
C PRO A 54 8.02 -7.48 -5.75
N VAL A 55 7.54 -7.25 -4.53
CA VAL A 55 7.51 -5.94 -3.91
C VAL A 55 8.54 -5.95 -2.79
N VAL A 56 9.64 -5.20 -2.98
CA VAL A 56 10.68 -5.13 -1.94
C VAL A 56 10.27 -4.11 -0.89
N LEU A 57 10.06 -4.61 0.32
CA LEU A 57 9.81 -3.79 1.49
C LEU A 57 11.11 -3.62 2.30
N ASN A 58 11.37 -2.42 2.83
CA ASN A 58 12.40 -2.27 3.84
C ASN A 58 11.97 -2.93 5.17
N SER A 59 12.85 -2.96 6.17
CA SER A 59 12.57 -3.51 7.50
C SER A 59 11.38 -2.87 8.23
N LYS A 60 10.89 -1.73 7.73
CA LYS A 60 9.72 -1.00 8.26
C LYS A 60 8.45 -1.21 7.41
N GLY A 61 8.48 -2.11 6.41
CA GLY A 61 7.35 -2.40 5.53
C GLY A 61 7.09 -1.32 4.46
N VAL A 62 8.06 -0.45 4.16
CA VAL A 62 7.94 0.60 3.14
C VAL A 62 8.55 0.11 1.83
N VAL A 63 7.81 0.29 0.73
CA VAL A 63 8.25 -0.09 -0.62
C VAL A 63 9.32 0.87 -1.12
N ILE A 64 10.43 0.31 -1.62
CA ILE A 64 11.51 1.04 -2.26
C ILE A 64 11.22 1.10 -3.77
N ASP A 65 11.41 2.27 -4.36
CA ASP A 65 11.10 2.79 -5.67
C ASP A 65 11.00 1.82 -6.88
N ILE A 66 10.08 2.14 -7.83
CA ILE A 66 9.91 1.45 -9.13
C ILE A 66 9.83 2.47 -10.29
N GLY A 67 10.65 3.50 -10.30
CA GLY A 67 10.92 4.33 -11.49
C GLY A 67 9.75 5.13 -12.14
N ARG A 68 10.12 6.26 -12.75
CA ARG A 68 9.25 7.29 -13.33
C ARG A 68 9.05 7.12 -14.83
N ALA A 69 7.82 6.78 -15.30
CA ALA A 69 7.49 6.85 -16.74
C ALA A 69 6.01 7.16 -17.09
N SER A 70 5.10 7.29 -16.14
CA SER A 70 3.66 7.43 -16.43
C SER A 70 2.95 8.31 -15.40
N ARG A 71 1.99 9.14 -15.88
CA ARG A 71 1.08 9.89 -15.00
C ARG A 71 0.24 8.96 -14.10
N LEU A 72 -0.16 7.81 -14.61
CA LEU A 72 -0.93 6.85 -13.86
C LEU A 72 0.00 5.89 -13.12
N ALA A 73 -0.32 5.62 -11.86
CA ALA A 73 0.36 4.58 -11.11
C ALA A 73 0.31 3.26 -11.87
N THR A 74 1.47 2.65 -12.08
CA THR A 74 1.62 1.36 -12.73
C THR A 74 0.91 0.26 -11.93
N ARG A 75 0.67 -0.90 -12.58
CA ARG A 75 0.16 -2.09 -11.89
C ARG A 75 1.02 -2.44 -10.67
N TYR A 76 2.34 -2.36 -10.78
CA TYR A 76 3.27 -2.67 -9.69
C TYR A 76 3.17 -1.68 -8.53
N GLN A 77 3.05 -0.38 -8.82
CA GLN A 77 2.85 0.63 -7.78
C GLN A 77 1.51 0.46 -7.07
N ARG A 78 0.44 0.09 -7.80
CA ARG A 78 -0.85 -0.21 -7.18
C ARG A 78 -0.76 -1.40 -6.23
N LYS A 79 -0.08 -2.49 -6.64
CA LYS A 79 0.16 -3.65 -5.77
C LYS A 79 1.00 -3.31 -4.54
N ALA A 80 2.01 -2.46 -4.70
CA ALA A 80 2.81 -1.98 -3.59
C ALA A 80 1.96 -1.15 -2.58
N ILE A 81 1.05 -0.30 -3.08
CA ILE A 81 0.11 0.46 -2.24
C ILE A 81 -0.83 -0.51 -1.50
N GLU A 82 -1.41 -1.50 -2.19
CA GLU A 82 -2.28 -2.53 -1.60
C GLU A 82 -1.55 -3.36 -0.51
N ALA A 83 -0.25 -3.61 -0.68
CA ALA A 83 0.56 -4.30 0.34
C ALA A 83 0.76 -3.45 1.60
N MET A 84 0.85 -2.13 1.48
CA MET A 84 1.07 -1.21 2.60
C MET A 84 -0.22 -0.74 3.29
N TYR A 85 -1.34 -0.72 2.56
CA TYR A 85 -2.60 -0.16 3.05
C TYR A 85 -3.74 -1.16 2.89
N SER A 86 -4.55 -1.35 3.94
CA SER A 86 -5.80 -2.12 3.88
C SER A 86 -7.01 -1.25 3.53
N HIS A 87 -6.89 0.06 3.70
CA HIS A 87 -7.95 1.04 3.47
C HIS A 87 -7.36 2.42 3.09
N CYS A 88 -8.23 3.40 2.88
CA CYS A 88 -7.87 4.79 2.62
C CYS A 88 -6.82 5.30 3.63
N ALA A 89 -5.83 6.07 3.14
CA ALA A 89 -4.72 6.56 3.96
C ALA A 89 -5.12 7.68 4.96
N ILE A 90 -6.29 8.29 4.80
CA ILE A 90 -6.77 9.33 5.72
C ILE A 90 -7.08 8.70 7.09
N PRO A 91 -6.66 9.36 8.21
CA PRO A 91 -6.94 8.89 9.55
C PRO A 91 -8.41 8.51 9.75
N ASP A 92 -8.65 7.41 10.47
CA ASP A 92 -9.97 6.87 10.84
C ASP A 92 -10.88 6.44 9.67
N CYS A 93 -10.44 6.60 8.42
CA CYS A 93 -11.20 6.14 7.27
C CYS A 93 -11.10 4.62 7.11
N LYS A 94 -12.24 3.93 7.03
CA LYS A 94 -12.34 2.47 6.89
C LYS A 94 -12.73 2.01 5.47
N VAL A 95 -12.74 2.93 4.49
CA VAL A 95 -13.05 2.54 3.11
C VAL A 95 -11.95 1.62 2.58
N PRO A 96 -12.31 0.39 2.16
CA PRO A 96 -11.33 -0.62 1.73
C PRO A 96 -10.43 -0.15 0.60
N ILE A 97 -9.19 -0.65 0.57
CA ILE A 97 -8.18 -0.28 -0.44
C ILE A 97 -8.67 -0.53 -1.88
N ALA A 98 -9.49 -1.55 -2.09
CA ALA A 98 -10.08 -1.87 -3.41
C ALA A 98 -10.98 -0.74 -3.97
N GLN A 99 -11.47 0.16 -3.13
CA GLN A 99 -12.25 1.33 -3.49
C GLN A 99 -11.43 2.61 -3.53
N CYS A 100 -10.13 2.53 -3.29
CA CYS A 100 -9.23 3.67 -3.27
C CYS A 100 -8.47 3.81 -4.59
N GLN A 101 -8.06 5.05 -4.88
CA GLN A 101 -7.22 5.36 -6.03
C GLN A 101 -5.89 5.95 -5.54
N PRO A 102 -4.76 5.62 -6.21
CA PRO A 102 -3.50 6.30 -5.95
C PRO A 102 -3.61 7.79 -6.22
N HIS A 103 -3.24 8.60 -5.23
CA HIS A 103 -3.25 10.05 -5.29
C HIS A 103 -1.82 10.59 -5.14
N HIS A 104 -1.45 11.57 -5.96
CA HIS A 104 -0.16 12.25 -5.88
C HIS A 104 -0.20 13.32 -4.77
N ILE A 105 0.71 13.25 -3.80
CA ILE A 105 0.88 14.29 -2.76
C ILE A 105 1.30 15.61 -3.40
N SER A 106 2.41 15.61 -4.16
CA SER A 106 2.74 16.66 -5.11
C SER A 106 2.05 16.35 -6.42
N TYR A 107 1.18 17.26 -6.89
CA TYR A 107 0.38 16.97 -8.07
C TYR A 107 1.25 16.76 -9.32
N TRP A 108 0.83 15.84 -10.17
CA TRP A 108 1.47 15.58 -11.46
C TRP A 108 1.59 16.86 -12.34
N ARG A 109 0.57 17.72 -12.33
CA ARG A 109 0.55 19.00 -13.07
C ARG A 109 1.62 19.97 -12.59
N ASP A 110 2.11 19.80 -11.36
CA ASP A 110 3.10 20.64 -10.69
C ASP A 110 4.45 19.88 -10.59
N ASP A 111 4.77 19.07 -11.61
CA ASP A 111 5.98 18.24 -11.73
C ASP A 111 6.15 17.15 -10.66
N GLY A 112 5.09 16.82 -9.92
CA GLY A 112 5.10 15.73 -8.93
C GLY A 112 5.35 14.37 -9.59
N PRO A 113 6.31 13.57 -9.10
CA PRO A 113 6.63 12.28 -9.68
C PRO A 113 5.54 11.24 -9.40
N THR A 114 5.37 10.28 -10.33
CA THR A 114 4.58 9.06 -10.07
C THR A 114 5.51 7.99 -9.49
N ASP A 115 5.96 8.19 -8.27
CA ASP A 115 6.75 7.23 -7.51
C ASP A 115 6.11 6.92 -6.15
N MET A 116 6.61 5.88 -5.49
CA MET A 116 6.03 5.41 -4.24
C MET A 116 6.12 6.45 -3.11
N ASN A 117 7.09 7.35 -3.17
CA ASN A 117 7.28 8.40 -2.16
C ASN A 117 6.31 9.57 -2.33
N ASN A 118 5.59 9.60 -3.44
CA ASN A 118 4.60 10.63 -3.76
C ASN A 118 3.17 10.11 -3.89
N LEU A 119 2.92 8.80 -3.68
CA LEU A 119 1.62 8.18 -3.86
C LEU A 119 1.03 7.67 -2.54
N VAL A 120 -0.25 7.99 -2.29
CA VAL A 120 -1.06 7.43 -1.19
C VAL A 120 -2.44 7.02 -1.71
N PRO A 121 -3.09 5.99 -1.13
CA PRO A 121 -4.44 5.60 -1.53
C PRO A 121 -5.50 6.49 -0.89
N LEU A 122 -6.36 7.09 -1.70
CA LEU A 122 -7.52 7.85 -1.23
C LEU A 122 -8.83 7.27 -1.78
N CYS A 123 -9.84 7.16 -0.92
CA CYS A 123 -11.20 6.84 -1.36
C CYS A 123 -11.81 8.03 -2.14
N PRO A 124 -12.87 7.82 -2.94
CA PRO A 124 -13.45 8.88 -3.77
C PRO A 124 -13.85 10.14 -2.98
N HIS A 125 -14.37 9.97 -1.76
CA HIS A 125 -14.74 11.09 -0.88
C HIS A 125 -13.50 11.93 -0.49
N HIS A 126 -12.46 11.30 0.05
CA HIS A 126 -11.26 12.02 0.50
C HIS A 126 -10.43 12.53 -0.67
N HIS A 127 -10.42 11.83 -1.80
CA HIS A 127 -9.79 12.32 -3.03
C HIS A 127 -10.41 13.66 -3.48
N ARG A 128 -11.75 13.78 -3.40
CA ARG A 128 -12.46 15.05 -3.68
C ARG A 128 -12.10 16.13 -2.66
N ASN A 129 -12.09 15.81 -1.37
CA ASN A 129 -11.77 16.78 -0.31
C ASN A 129 -10.36 17.37 -0.46
N VAL A 130 -9.39 16.57 -0.90
CA VAL A 130 -8.03 17.06 -1.18
C VAL A 130 -8.02 18.00 -2.39
N HIS A 131 -8.77 17.65 -3.47
CA HIS A 131 -8.78 18.48 -4.69
C HIS A 131 -9.65 19.75 -4.58
N GLU A 132 -10.76 19.68 -3.88
CA GLU A 132 -11.81 20.70 -3.87
C GLU A 132 -12.06 21.30 -2.47
N GLY A 133 -11.67 20.58 -1.41
CA GLY A 133 -11.96 20.92 -0.03
C GLY A 133 -10.81 21.59 0.73
N ASN A 134 -9.77 22.06 0.05
CA ASN A 134 -8.58 22.69 0.63
C ASN A 134 -7.83 21.84 1.68
N TRP A 135 -7.95 20.52 1.64
CA TRP A 135 -7.13 19.63 2.46
C TRP A 135 -5.70 19.58 1.91
N ARG A 136 -4.71 19.66 2.80
CA ARG A 136 -3.30 19.55 2.43
C ARG A 136 -2.73 18.25 2.96
N LEU A 137 -1.97 17.56 2.12
CA LEU A 137 -1.30 16.32 2.46
C LEU A 137 0.21 16.49 2.41
N MET A 138 0.90 15.91 3.37
CA MET A 138 2.36 15.81 3.38
C MET A 138 2.77 14.40 3.81
N LEU A 139 3.75 13.81 3.14
CA LEU A 139 4.24 12.46 3.43
C LEU A 139 5.68 12.54 3.93
N SER A 140 5.90 12.16 5.19
CA SER A 140 7.21 12.13 5.82
C SER A 140 7.86 10.76 5.67
N LEU A 141 9.07 10.73 5.11
CA LEU A 141 9.87 9.52 4.89
C LEU A 141 10.91 9.35 6.01
N PRO A 142 11.43 8.17 6.26
CA PRO A 142 11.16 6.90 5.56
C PRO A 142 9.90 6.16 6.05
N ASN A 143 9.26 6.59 7.11
CA ASN A 143 8.17 5.85 7.76
C ASN A 143 6.80 6.04 7.09
N ARG A 144 6.72 6.89 6.05
CA ARG A 144 5.49 7.21 5.32
C ARG A 144 4.38 7.72 6.25
N ILE A 145 4.71 8.61 7.18
CA ILE A 145 3.72 9.27 8.02
C ILE A 145 2.99 10.30 7.15
N LEU A 146 1.72 10.07 6.90
CA LEU A 146 0.85 11.02 6.23
C LEU A 146 0.35 12.05 7.22
N THR A 147 0.70 13.31 7.01
CA THR A 147 0.15 14.46 7.73
C THR A 147 -0.97 15.07 6.91
N VAL A 148 -2.15 15.19 7.50
CA VAL A 148 -3.33 15.80 6.91
C VAL A 148 -3.61 17.11 7.62
N THR A 149 -3.64 18.22 6.88
CA THR A 149 -4.08 19.52 7.39
C THR A 149 -5.46 19.83 6.83
N TYR A 150 -6.42 19.99 7.71
CA TYR A 150 -7.82 20.29 7.38
C TYR A 150 -8.05 21.79 7.17
N PRO A 151 -9.17 22.20 6.53
CA PRO A 151 -9.46 23.62 6.26
C PRO A 151 -9.59 24.51 7.52
N ASP A 152 -9.97 23.90 8.64
CA ASP A 152 -10.06 24.55 9.95
C ASP A 152 -8.72 24.71 10.68
N GLY A 153 -7.63 24.23 10.05
CA GLY A 153 -6.29 24.23 10.62
C GLY A 153 -5.96 23.03 11.51
N HIS A 154 -6.94 22.14 11.78
CA HIS A 154 -6.65 20.90 12.49
C HIS A 154 -5.65 20.04 11.71
N VAL A 155 -4.78 19.32 12.43
CA VAL A 155 -3.77 18.44 11.83
C VAL A 155 -3.87 17.06 12.44
N SER A 156 -3.86 16.03 11.59
CA SER A 156 -3.79 14.64 12.02
C SER A 156 -2.74 13.86 11.25
N ASN A 157 -2.27 12.75 11.84
CA ASN A 157 -1.24 11.91 11.25
C ASN A 157 -1.71 10.46 11.13
N ALA A 158 -1.30 9.79 10.07
CA ALA A 158 -1.53 8.36 9.86
C ALA A 158 -0.28 7.66 9.34
N SER A 159 -0.05 6.44 9.79
CA SER A 159 0.92 5.50 9.23
C SER A 159 0.25 4.59 8.20
N PRO A 160 1.01 3.91 7.33
CA PRO A 160 0.46 2.84 6.50
C PRO A 160 -0.29 1.83 7.34
N THR A 161 -1.50 1.46 6.94
CA THR A 161 -2.45 0.68 7.76
C THR A 161 -2.03 -0.77 7.98
N ASN A 162 -1.12 -1.27 7.14
CA ASN A 162 -0.52 -2.60 7.26
C ASN A 162 0.87 -2.58 7.93
N SER A 163 1.37 -1.42 8.36
CA SER A 163 2.61 -1.35 9.13
C SER A 163 2.38 -1.94 10.53
N LYS A 164 3.33 -2.74 11.03
CA LYS A 164 3.32 -3.18 12.42
C LYS A 164 3.42 -1.96 13.34
N PRO A 165 2.70 -1.90 14.48
CA PRO A 165 2.97 -0.90 15.51
C PRO A 165 4.47 -0.98 15.87
N GLN A 166 5.13 0.17 15.95
CA GLN A 166 6.49 0.22 16.50
C GLN A 166 6.39 -0.19 17.98
N GLU A 167 6.94 -1.36 18.33
CA GLU A 167 7.30 -1.63 19.71
C GLU A 167 8.28 -0.54 20.14
N ARG A 168 7.88 0.25 21.13
CA ARG A 168 8.78 1.20 21.77
C ARG A 168 9.88 0.36 22.42
N ILE A 169 11.11 0.45 21.91
CA ILE A 169 12.26 -0.09 22.60
C ILE A 169 12.37 0.73 23.89
N PRO A 170 12.26 0.10 25.08
CA PRO A 170 12.53 0.80 26.31
C PRO A 170 13.99 1.26 26.28
N HIS A 171 14.24 2.53 26.43
CA HIS A 171 15.59 3.04 26.71
C HIS A 171 15.94 2.64 28.15
N GLU A 172 16.84 1.67 28.31
CA GLU A 172 17.61 1.51 29.56
C GLU A 172 18.66 2.59 29.68
#